data_627bdc05e6cb5fab46bd6f6d7ad018eb
#
_entry.id   627bdc05e6cb5fab46bd6f6d7ad018eb
#
_cell.length_a   1.000
_cell.length_b   1.000
_cell.length_c   1.000
_cell.angle_alpha   90.00
_cell.angle_beta   90.00
_cell.angle_gamma   90.00
#
_symmetry.space_group_name_H-M   'P 1'
#
loop_
_entity.id
_entity.type
_entity.pdbx_description
1 polymer ?
#
loop_
_entity_poly.entity_id
_entity_poly.type
_entity_poly.pdbx_seq_one_letter_code
_entity_poly.pdbx_strand_id
1 'polypeptide(L)'
;MENFYTEEELRWCEGGSTGLLPNRITPSGVNVLNPGEVFVFGSNSEGNHLGGAARAAKEKFGAVWGIGEGLQGQSYAIPTMEGLKNMIPAIERFTSFAKQHQELKFYVTAIGCGIAGYLPEEVAPHFIQAASFPNVFLPLSFWKVIYAGEKEASVKALPDEFLEKRSRDN
;
A
#
# COMPACT_ATOMS: atom_id res chain seq x y z
N MET A 1 2.98 -22.47 5.38
CA MET A 1 4.07 -21.49 5.53
C MET A 1 3.48 -20.16 6.01
N GLU A 2 4.07 -19.62 7.06
CA GLU A 2 3.63 -18.35 7.62
C GLU A 2 4.11 -17.17 6.77
N ASN A 3 3.40 -16.05 6.87
CA ASN A 3 3.87 -14.80 6.33
C ASN A 3 5.01 -14.27 7.20
N PHE A 4 6.02 -13.65 6.62
CA PHE A 4 7.13 -13.12 7.41
C PHE A 4 7.44 -11.67 7.08
N TYR A 5 7.82 -10.96 8.14
CA TYR A 5 8.26 -9.59 8.10
C TYR A 5 9.79 -9.52 8.08
N THR A 6 10.35 -8.50 7.44
CA THR A 6 11.76 -8.18 7.57
C THR A 6 12.04 -7.60 8.96
N GLU A 7 13.32 -7.56 9.36
CA GLU A 7 13.71 -6.93 10.63
C GLU A 7 13.30 -5.46 10.72
N GLU A 8 13.38 -4.74 9.61
CA GLU A 8 12.98 -3.35 9.55
C GLU A 8 11.47 -3.21 9.74
N GLU A 9 10.68 -4.05 9.05
CA GLU A 9 9.22 -4.07 9.19
C GLU A 9 8.81 -4.36 10.64
N LEU A 10 9.45 -5.32 11.28
CA LEU A 10 9.18 -5.65 12.69
C LEU A 10 9.46 -4.46 13.61
N ARG A 11 10.58 -3.76 13.41
CA ARG A 11 10.87 -2.56 14.20
C ARG A 11 9.78 -1.49 14.07
N TRP A 12 9.23 -1.32 12.89
CA TRP A 12 8.12 -0.38 12.66
C TRP A 12 6.83 -0.86 13.34
N CYS A 13 6.54 -2.15 13.28
CA CYS A 13 5.38 -2.73 13.96
C CYS A 13 5.45 -2.56 15.49
N GLU A 14 6.65 -2.65 16.07
CA GLU A 14 6.86 -2.64 17.52
C GLU A 14 6.84 -1.24 18.14
N GLY A 15 6.95 -0.19 17.38
CA GLY A 15 6.94 1.15 17.95
C GLY A 15 7.47 2.25 17.07
N GLY A 16 7.70 1.95 15.82
CA GLY A 16 8.33 2.90 14.91
C GLY A 16 7.48 4.09 14.52
N SER A 17 6.19 4.02 14.65
CA SER A 17 5.30 5.05 14.13
C SER A 17 4.90 6.14 15.13
N THR A 18 5.35 6.06 16.36
CA THR A 18 5.17 7.11 17.40
C THR A 18 3.72 7.60 17.54
N GLY A 19 2.72 6.76 17.25
CA GLY A 19 1.31 7.10 17.36
C GLY A 19 0.72 7.91 16.20
N LEU A 20 1.52 8.31 15.22
CA LEU A 20 1.03 9.06 14.06
C LEU A 20 0.50 8.17 12.95
N LEU A 21 1.06 6.97 12.81
CA LEU A 21 0.63 6.00 11.81
C LEU A 21 0.29 4.66 12.48
N PRO A 22 -0.74 3.97 11.99
CA PRO A 22 -1.06 2.63 12.47
C PRO A 22 0.00 1.62 12.04
N ASN A 23 0.17 0.56 12.87
CA ASN A 23 1.15 -0.51 12.61
C ASN A 23 0.58 -1.58 11.67
N ARG A 24 -0.06 -1.17 10.57
CA ARG A 24 -0.64 -2.06 9.57
C ARG A 24 0.28 -2.16 8.36
N ILE A 25 1.35 -2.94 8.51
CA ILE A 25 2.37 -3.12 7.49
C ILE A 25 2.12 -4.45 6.78
N THR A 26 2.02 -4.43 5.45
CA THR A 26 1.98 -5.64 4.64
C THR A 26 3.32 -6.36 4.76
N PRO A 27 3.34 -7.66 5.14
CA PRO A 27 4.58 -8.43 5.15
C PRO A 27 5.24 -8.47 3.76
N SER A 28 6.56 -8.42 3.70
CA SER A 28 7.29 -8.58 2.45
C SER A 28 7.09 -9.97 1.84
N GLY A 29 6.91 -10.98 2.68
CA GLY A 29 6.68 -12.34 2.25
C GLY A 29 5.26 -12.82 2.53
N VAL A 30 4.28 -12.37 1.75
CA VAL A 30 2.91 -12.89 1.86
C VAL A 30 2.82 -14.21 1.10
N ASN A 31 2.71 -15.32 1.84
CA ASN A 31 2.63 -16.68 1.28
C ASN A 31 1.29 -17.35 1.55
N VAL A 32 0.61 -16.96 2.61
CA VAL A 32 -0.63 -17.59 3.09
C VAL A 32 -1.63 -16.50 3.45
N LEU A 33 -2.88 -16.72 3.09
CA LEU A 33 -4.00 -15.86 3.47
C LEU A 33 -5.04 -16.66 4.23
N ASN A 34 -5.56 -16.08 5.30
CA ASN A 34 -6.73 -16.59 5.99
C ASN A 34 -8.01 -16.19 5.24
N PRO A 35 -9.16 -16.86 5.51
CA PRO A 35 -10.42 -16.40 4.95
C PRO A 35 -10.68 -14.93 5.27
N GLY A 36 -11.14 -14.16 4.27
CA GLY A 36 -11.39 -12.72 4.42
C GLY A 36 -10.16 -11.83 4.22
N GLU A 37 -8.98 -12.41 4.04
CA GLU A 37 -7.77 -11.66 3.69
C GLU A 37 -7.59 -11.63 2.18
N VAL A 38 -7.17 -10.47 1.66
CA VAL A 38 -7.06 -10.19 0.22
C VAL A 38 -5.68 -9.63 -0.10
N PHE A 39 -5.04 -10.23 -1.09
CA PHE A 39 -3.74 -9.80 -1.62
C PHE A 39 -3.95 -8.79 -2.74
N VAL A 40 -3.49 -7.54 -2.56
CA VAL A 40 -3.64 -6.48 -3.55
C VAL A 40 -2.35 -6.34 -4.34
N PHE A 41 -2.44 -6.47 -5.65
CA PHE A 41 -1.28 -6.55 -6.53
C PHE A 41 -1.41 -5.65 -7.76
N GLY A 42 -0.25 -5.25 -8.32
CA GLY A 42 -0.19 -4.52 -9.57
C GLY A 42 -0.39 -5.43 -10.76
N SER A 43 -1.25 -5.03 -11.66
CA SER A 43 -1.63 -5.76 -12.85
C SER A 43 -1.49 -4.87 -14.10
N ASN A 44 -1.99 -5.32 -15.21
CA ASN A 44 -2.18 -4.53 -16.42
C ASN A 44 -3.63 -4.65 -16.90
N SER A 45 -4.05 -3.78 -17.81
CA SER A 45 -5.45 -3.75 -18.28
C SER A 45 -5.87 -5.05 -18.97
N GLU A 46 -4.95 -5.80 -19.54
CA GLU A 46 -5.22 -7.08 -20.20
C GLU A 46 -5.29 -8.26 -19.22
N GLY A 47 -4.84 -8.06 -17.98
CA GLY A 47 -4.83 -9.11 -16.96
C GLY A 47 -3.82 -10.22 -17.24
N ASN A 48 -2.69 -9.90 -17.84
CA ASN A 48 -1.61 -10.85 -18.11
C ASN A 48 -0.72 -10.97 -16.87
N HIS A 49 -1.00 -11.96 -16.03
CA HIS A 49 -0.31 -12.18 -14.74
C HIS A 49 0.95 -13.04 -14.92
N LEU A 50 1.96 -12.51 -15.61
CA LEU A 50 3.14 -13.25 -16.02
C LEU A 50 4.28 -13.28 -15.00
N GLY A 51 4.38 -12.30 -14.11
CA GLY A 51 5.50 -12.23 -13.20
C GLY A 51 5.22 -11.43 -11.92
N GLY A 52 6.15 -11.48 -10.98
CA GLY A 52 6.09 -10.74 -9.72
C GLY A 52 4.88 -11.08 -8.87
N ALA A 53 4.30 -10.06 -8.24
CA ALA A 53 3.12 -10.21 -7.39
C ALA A 53 1.89 -10.70 -8.15
N ALA A 54 1.75 -10.32 -9.42
CA ALA A 54 0.65 -10.80 -10.26
C ALA A 54 0.70 -12.31 -10.49
N ARG A 55 1.89 -12.85 -10.71
CA ARG A 55 2.07 -14.30 -10.85
C ARG A 55 1.76 -15.02 -9.55
N ALA A 56 2.24 -14.50 -8.43
CA ALA A 56 1.94 -15.06 -7.10
C ALA A 56 0.43 -15.05 -6.83
N ALA A 57 -0.26 -13.96 -7.16
CA ALA A 57 -1.70 -13.86 -7.03
C ALA A 57 -2.45 -14.90 -7.85
N LYS A 58 -2.00 -15.13 -9.10
CA LYS A 58 -2.58 -16.14 -9.98
C LYS A 58 -2.37 -17.56 -9.44
N GLU A 59 -1.14 -17.86 -9.00
CA GLU A 59 -0.79 -19.21 -8.55
C GLU A 59 -1.37 -19.55 -7.17
N LYS A 60 -1.52 -18.59 -6.28
CA LYS A 60 -1.84 -18.81 -4.86
C LYS A 60 -3.17 -18.23 -4.40
N PHE A 61 -3.61 -17.11 -4.97
CA PHE A 61 -4.69 -16.31 -4.39
C PHE A 61 -5.88 -16.09 -5.32
N GLY A 62 -5.98 -16.86 -6.37
CA GLY A 62 -7.17 -16.89 -7.21
C GLY A 62 -7.30 -15.78 -8.24
N ALA A 63 -6.23 -15.06 -8.55
CA ALA A 63 -6.26 -14.09 -9.64
C ALA A 63 -6.50 -14.79 -10.98
N VAL A 64 -7.34 -14.19 -11.80
CA VAL A 64 -7.80 -14.78 -13.06
C VAL A 64 -7.09 -14.13 -14.24
N TRP A 65 -6.52 -14.96 -15.10
CA TRP A 65 -5.94 -14.49 -16.35
C TRP A 65 -6.99 -13.77 -17.20
N GLY A 66 -6.65 -12.59 -17.68
CA GLY A 66 -7.54 -11.77 -18.48
C GLY A 66 -8.34 -10.74 -17.69
N ILE A 67 -8.30 -10.77 -16.34
CA ILE A 67 -8.97 -9.77 -15.50
C ILE A 67 -7.91 -8.86 -14.87
N GLY A 68 -7.84 -7.63 -15.37
CA GLY A 68 -6.83 -6.65 -14.98
C GLY A 68 -7.18 -5.77 -13.80
N GLU A 69 -8.42 -5.78 -13.34
CA GLU A 69 -8.84 -4.95 -12.20
C GLU A 69 -9.92 -5.63 -11.37
N GLY A 70 -9.86 -5.41 -10.06
CA GLY A 70 -10.91 -5.78 -9.13
C GLY A 70 -10.65 -7.08 -8.37
N LEU A 71 -11.64 -7.46 -7.56
CA LEU A 71 -11.57 -8.62 -6.69
C LEU A 71 -11.69 -9.94 -7.48
N GLN A 72 -10.75 -10.85 -7.23
CA GLN A 72 -10.65 -12.15 -7.89
C GLN A 72 -10.18 -13.16 -6.85
N GLY A 73 -11.08 -14.02 -6.36
CA GLY A 73 -10.75 -14.92 -5.26
C GLY A 73 -10.28 -14.17 -4.02
N GLN A 74 -9.08 -14.48 -3.53
CA GLN A 74 -8.45 -13.74 -2.42
C GLN A 74 -7.41 -12.73 -2.91
N SER A 75 -7.61 -12.16 -4.09
CA SER A 75 -6.74 -11.12 -4.64
C SER A 75 -7.55 -9.97 -5.22
N TYR A 76 -6.93 -8.80 -5.29
CA TYR A 76 -7.50 -7.62 -5.90
C TYR A 76 -6.46 -6.99 -6.82
N ALA A 77 -6.80 -6.85 -8.10
CA ALA A 77 -5.90 -6.33 -9.12
C ALA A 77 -6.08 -4.83 -9.30
N ILE A 78 -4.96 -4.09 -9.35
CA ILE A 78 -4.92 -2.68 -9.70
C ILE A 78 -4.02 -2.53 -10.92
N PRO A 79 -4.54 -2.08 -12.08
CA PRO A 79 -3.71 -1.92 -13.28
C PRO A 79 -2.70 -0.80 -13.09
N THR A 80 -1.42 -1.09 -13.39
CA THR A 80 -0.29 -0.18 -13.13
C THR A 80 0.54 0.13 -14.38
N MET A 81 0.25 -0.52 -15.51
CA MET A 81 1.10 -0.45 -16.71
C MET A 81 0.65 0.59 -17.73
N GLU A 82 -0.47 1.23 -17.52
CA GLU A 82 -1.08 2.18 -18.47
C GLU A 82 -0.93 3.63 -18.05
N GLY A 83 0.11 3.95 -17.27
CA GLY A 83 0.44 5.29 -16.79
C GLY A 83 -0.28 5.69 -15.51
N LEU A 84 0.27 6.69 -14.82
CA LEU A 84 -0.31 7.22 -13.57
C LEU A 84 -1.73 7.74 -13.77
N LYS A 85 -2.00 8.35 -14.92
CA LYS A 85 -3.33 8.88 -15.26
C LYS A 85 -4.44 7.81 -15.14
N ASN A 86 -4.11 6.56 -15.46
CA ASN A 86 -5.05 5.44 -15.37
C ASN A 86 -4.94 4.72 -14.03
N MET A 87 -3.74 4.68 -13.44
CA MET A 87 -3.51 4.03 -12.15
C MET A 87 -4.20 4.77 -11.00
N ILE A 88 -4.15 6.10 -10.98
CA ILE A 88 -4.75 6.91 -9.92
C ILE A 88 -6.24 6.64 -9.77
N PRO A 89 -7.07 6.69 -10.83
CA PRO A 89 -8.48 6.33 -10.70
C PRO A 89 -8.71 4.89 -10.25
N ALA A 90 -7.83 3.96 -10.65
CA ALA A 90 -7.93 2.56 -10.22
C ALA A 90 -7.65 2.42 -8.71
N ILE A 91 -6.70 3.18 -8.17
CA ILE A 91 -6.44 3.24 -6.72
C ILE A 91 -7.65 3.83 -5.99
N GLU A 92 -8.29 4.85 -6.54
CA GLU A 92 -9.49 5.45 -5.98
C GLU A 92 -10.66 4.45 -5.94
N ARG A 93 -10.83 3.65 -6.99
CA ARG A 93 -11.82 2.57 -7.02
C ARG A 93 -11.54 1.51 -5.96
N PHE A 94 -10.27 1.14 -5.79
CA PHE A 94 -9.86 0.24 -4.71
C PHE A 94 -10.18 0.83 -3.34
N THR A 95 -9.87 2.11 -3.13
CA THR A 95 -10.12 2.81 -1.87
C THR A 95 -11.61 2.78 -1.51
N SER A 96 -12.47 3.07 -2.47
CA SER A 96 -13.93 2.98 -2.29
C SER A 96 -14.38 1.56 -1.99
N PHE A 97 -13.83 0.59 -2.68
CA PHE A 97 -14.12 -0.84 -2.44
C PHE A 97 -13.74 -1.26 -1.03
N ALA A 98 -12.54 -0.91 -0.58
CA ALA A 98 -12.07 -1.24 0.77
C ALA A 98 -12.93 -0.59 1.86
N LYS A 99 -13.37 0.64 1.65
CA LYS A 99 -14.27 1.35 2.57
C LYS A 99 -15.61 0.63 2.72
N GLN A 100 -16.13 0.08 1.64
CA GLN A 100 -17.42 -0.63 1.62
C GLN A 100 -17.33 -2.08 2.09
N HIS A 101 -16.12 -2.64 2.23
CA HIS A 101 -15.87 -4.04 2.58
C HIS A 101 -14.98 -4.15 3.82
N GLN A 102 -15.48 -3.65 4.94
CA GLN A 102 -14.75 -3.67 6.22
C GLN A 102 -14.60 -5.10 6.80
N GLU A 103 -15.37 -6.05 6.30
CA GLU A 103 -15.24 -7.47 6.61
C GLU A 103 -14.01 -8.11 5.97
N LEU A 104 -13.42 -7.47 4.96
CA LEU A 104 -12.20 -7.93 4.30
C LEU A 104 -10.99 -7.15 4.81
N LYS A 105 -9.85 -7.84 4.85
CA LYS A 105 -8.56 -7.27 5.22
C LYS A 105 -7.65 -7.27 3.99
N PHE A 106 -7.14 -6.11 3.62
CA PHE A 106 -6.39 -5.94 2.39
C PHE A 106 -4.90 -5.80 2.68
N TYR A 107 -4.09 -6.69 2.12
CA TYR A 107 -2.63 -6.59 2.13
C TYR A 107 -2.16 -5.99 0.81
N VAL A 108 -1.94 -4.69 0.80
CA VAL A 108 -1.47 -3.97 -0.39
C VAL A 108 0.04 -4.16 -0.54
N THR A 109 0.46 -4.64 -1.69
CA THR A 109 1.88 -4.73 -2.06
C THR A 109 2.36 -3.39 -2.65
N ALA A 110 3.66 -3.25 -2.94
CA ALA A 110 4.23 -2.04 -3.52
C ALA A 110 3.85 -1.92 -5.01
N ILE A 111 2.57 -1.76 -5.28
CA ILE A 111 2.04 -1.70 -6.64
C ILE A 111 2.68 -0.55 -7.43
N GLY A 112 2.92 -0.79 -8.71
CA GLY A 112 3.53 0.19 -9.60
C GLY A 112 5.03 0.39 -9.41
N CYS A 113 5.64 -0.17 -8.36
CA CYS A 113 7.05 0.02 -8.03
C CYS A 113 7.98 -1.08 -8.54
N GLY A 114 7.43 -2.07 -9.22
CA GLY A 114 8.19 -3.14 -9.89
C GLY A 114 8.42 -2.81 -11.36
N ILE A 115 7.89 -3.66 -12.24
CA ILE A 115 8.06 -3.53 -13.70
C ILE A 115 7.54 -2.18 -14.22
N ALA A 116 6.46 -1.62 -13.65
CA ALA A 116 5.94 -0.33 -14.06
C ALA A 116 6.89 0.84 -13.78
N GLY A 117 7.85 0.66 -12.87
CA GLY A 117 8.98 1.58 -12.70
C GLY A 117 8.69 2.85 -11.90
N TYR A 118 7.55 2.95 -11.22
CA TYR A 118 7.26 4.11 -10.38
C TYR A 118 7.98 4.01 -9.04
N LEU A 119 8.25 5.17 -8.44
CA LEU A 119 8.81 5.25 -7.09
C LEU A 119 7.67 5.25 -6.06
N PRO A 120 7.92 4.80 -4.81
CA PRO A 120 6.93 4.90 -3.73
C PRO A 120 6.40 6.32 -3.54
N GLU A 121 7.24 7.34 -3.72
CA GLU A 121 6.87 8.75 -3.63
C GLU A 121 5.82 9.16 -4.67
N GLU A 122 5.77 8.47 -5.80
CA GLU A 122 4.79 8.73 -6.86
C GLU A 122 3.46 8.01 -6.63
N VAL A 123 3.47 6.89 -5.95
CA VAL A 123 2.29 6.02 -5.79
C VAL A 123 1.65 6.15 -4.41
N ALA A 124 2.43 6.13 -3.35
CA ALA A 124 1.93 6.10 -1.97
C ALA A 124 1.00 7.27 -1.61
N PRO A 125 1.20 8.52 -2.09
CA PRO A 125 0.28 9.60 -1.78
C PRO A 125 -1.17 9.32 -2.18
N HIS A 126 -1.40 8.50 -3.18
CA HIS A 126 -2.75 8.14 -3.63
C HIS A 126 -3.44 7.12 -2.72
N PHE A 127 -2.70 6.55 -1.77
CA PHE A 127 -3.23 5.64 -0.76
C PHE A 127 -3.49 6.30 0.60
N ILE A 128 -3.31 7.60 0.75
CA ILE A 128 -3.46 8.28 2.04
C ILE A 128 -4.85 8.06 2.63
N GLN A 129 -5.90 8.17 1.82
CA GLN A 129 -7.26 7.92 2.30
C GLN A 129 -7.43 6.46 2.74
N ALA A 130 -7.00 5.50 1.94
CA ALA A 130 -7.06 4.07 2.28
C ALA A 130 -6.23 3.75 3.53
N ALA A 131 -5.12 4.45 3.73
CA ALA A 131 -4.25 4.27 4.89
C ALA A 131 -4.96 4.55 6.23
N SER A 132 -6.03 5.35 6.23
CA SER A 132 -6.82 5.63 7.42
C SER A 132 -7.80 4.51 7.78
N PHE A 133 -8.01 3.54 6.90
CA PHE A 133 -8.98 2.45 7.14
C PHE A 133 -8.33 1.32 7.94
N PRO A 134 -9.01 0.80 8.98
CA PRO A 134 -8.43 -0.25 9.84
C PRO A 134 -8.23 -1.58 9.12
N ASN A 135 -8.85 -1.79 7.97
CA ASN A 135 -8.76 -3.03 7.19
C ASN A 135 -7.74 -2.97 6.05
N VAL A 136 -7.02 -1.86 5.87
CA VAL A 136 -6.02 -1.71 4.81
C VAL A 136 -4.61 -1.72 5.40
N PHE A 137 -3.79 -2.64 4.91
CA PHE A 137 -2.36 -2.75 5.19
C PHE A 137 -1.59 -2.27 3.98
N LEU A 138 -0.53 -1.50 4.19
CA LEU A 138 0.33 -0.99 3.13
C LEU A 138 1.77 -1.48 3.34
N PRO A 139 2.57 -1.59 2.26
CA PRO A 139 3.98 -1.92 2.42
C PRO A 139 4.73 -0.82 3.16
N LEU A 140 5.81 -1.21 3.85
CA LEU A 140 6.61 -0.27 4.63
C LEU A 140 7.09 0.93 3.81
N SER A 141 7.48 0.70 2.54
CA SER A 141 7.91 1.79 1.64
C SER A 141 6.84 2.86 1.45
N PHE A 142 5.55 2.47 1.44
CA PHE A 142 4.44 3.41 1.33
C PHE A 142 4.20 4.14 2.66
N TRP A 143 4.26 3.43 3.78
CA TRP A 143 4.13 4.04 5.10
C TRP A 143 5.22 5.09 5.34
N LYS A 144 6.44 4.84 4.93
CA LYS A 144 7.55 5.81 5.07
C LYS A 144 7.26 7.11 4.33
N VAL A 145 6.71 7.03 3.13
CA VAL A 145 6.32 8.23 2.34
C VAL A 145 5.18 8.98 3.03
N ILE A 146 4.15 8.28 3.46
CA ILE A 146 2.98 8.86 4.13
C ILE A 146 3.40 9.50 5.46
N TYR A 147 4.23 8.81 6.25
CA TYR A 147 4.76 9.32 7.52
C TYR A 147 5.57 10.60 7.33
N ALA A 148 6.45 10.64 6.33
CA ALA A 148 7.24 11.84 6.02
C ALA A 148 6.33 13.02 5.64
N GLY A 149 5.29 12.78 4.84
CA GLY A 149 4.31 13.79 4.46
C GLY A 149 3.52 14.34 5.64
N GLU A 150 3.06 13.47 6.54
CA GLU A 150 2.35 13.89 7.76
C GLU A 150 3.25 14.66 8.73
N LYS A 151 4.50 14.26 8.85
CA LYS A 151 5.49 14.96 9.67
C LYS A 151 5.75 16.37 9.12
N GLU A 152 5.88 16.52 7.80
CA GLU A 152 6.01 17.82 7.15
C GLU A 152 4.79 18.70 7.39
N ALA A 153 3.60 18.16 7.22
CA ALA A 153 2.34 18.87 7.47
C ALA A 153 2.24 19.33 8.92
N SER A 154 2.63 18.48 9.88
CA SER A 154 2.67 18.84 11.30
C SER A 154 3.63 19.97 11.59
N VAL A 155 4.81 19.96 10.96
CA VAL A 155 5.79 21.05 11.09
C VAL A 155 5.26 22.36 10.48
N LYS A 156 4.64 22.30 9.30
CA LYS A 156 4.03 23.46 8.65
C LYS A 156 2.87 24.07 9.43
N ALA A 157 2.19 23.26 10.24
CA ALA A 157 1.10 23.70 11.09
C ALA A 157 1.57 24.35 12.40
N LEU A 158 2.89 24.31 12.71
CA LEU A 158 3.44 24.96 13.88
C LEU A 158 3.46 26.49 13.69
N PRO A 159 3.24 27.28 14.78
CA PRO A 159 3.39 28.72 14.72
C PRO A 159 4.81 29.12 14.28
N ASP A 160 4.91 30.23 13.55
CA ASP A 160 6.20 30.73 13.00
C ASP A 160 7.30 30.86 14.06
N GLU A 161 6.94 31.23 15.29
CA GLU A 161 7.87 31.34 16.42
C GLU A 161 8.64 30.03 16.68
N PHE A 162 7.98 28.86 16.51
CA PHE A 162 8.61 27.57 16.69
C PHE A 162 9.57 27.23 15.54
N LEU A 163 9.26 27.65 14.34
CA LEU A 163 10.08 27.41 13.16
C LEU A 163 11.37 28.25 13.21
N GLU A 164 11.29 29.51 13.63
CA GLU A 164 12.45 30.38 13.83
C GLU A 164 13.40 29.85 14.91
N LYS A 165 12.86 29.35 16.01
CA LYS A 165 13.66 28.79 17.11
C LYS A 165 14.42 27.54 16.68
N ARG A 166 13.84 26.70 15.85
CA ARG A 166 14.49 25.51 15.29
C ARG A 166 15.64 25.84 14.36
N SER A 167 15.51 26.89 13.55
CA SER A 167 16.59 27.31 12.64
C SER A 167 17.76 27.95 13.36
N ARG A 168 17.58 28.47 14.57
CA ARG A 168 18.65 29.04 15.42
C ARG A 168 19.42 27.96 16.19
N ASP A 169 18.81 26.81 16.48
CA ASP A 169 19.41 25.72 17.23
C ASP A 169 20.17 24.72 16.34
N ASN A 170 20.19 24.95 15.04
CA ASN A 170 20.97 24.25 14.06
C ASN A 170 22.09 25.14 13.54
#